data_d716506b5eb58dc1c9b989cf915f83fe
#
_entry.id   d716506b5eb58dc1c9b989cf915f83fe
#
_cell.length_a   1.000
_cell.length_b   1.000
_cell.length_c   1.000
_cell.angle_alpha   90.00
_cell.angle_beta   90.00
_cell.angle_gamma   90.00
#
_symmetry.space_group_name_H-M   'P 1'
#
loop_
_entity.id
_entity.type
_entity.pdbx_description
1 polymer ?
#
loop_
_entity_poly.entity_id
_entity_poly.type
_entity_poly.pdbx_seq_one_letter_code
_entity_poly.pdbx_strand_id
1 'polypeptide(L)'
;MLLAACVVVLAVLCFLSVDGPLNFEREREQREKVVKAQLDKIVGAEQRYRQQKGVYTGSFDVLTAAGLLDKADRYVPYSEGQSFELEATTEVGKSGRTIPQLTCGVRYAVYLQGLDEDKVNELSAHAAAMGSYPGIQVTEGK
;
A
#
# COMPACT_ATOMS: atom_id res chain seq x y z
N MET A 1 -1.58 -20.48 47.68
CA MET A 1 -2.61 -20.11 46.68
C MET A 1 -2.50 -18.69 46.20
N LEU A 2 -2.27 -17.74 47.08
CA LEU A 2 -2.08 -16.32 46.70
C LEU A 2 -0.87 -16.12 45.78
N LEU A 3 0.24 -16.81 45.99
CA LEU A 3 1.45 -16.74 45.19
C LEU A 3 1.22 -17.26 43.76
N ALA A 4 0.48 -18.35 43.61
CA ALA A 4 0.17 -18.90 42.30
C ALA A 4 -0.73 -17.95 41.49
N ALA A 5 -1.71 -17.31 42.14
CA ALA A 5 -2.56 -16.33 41.52
C ALA A 5 -1.78 -15.10 41.04
N CYS A 6 -0.84 -14.61 41.85
CA CYS A 6 0.03 -13.48 41.48
C CYS A 6 0.91 -13.81 40.28
N VAL A 7 1.47 -15.02 40.21
CA VAL A 7 2.30 -15.45 39.07
C VAL A 7 1.48 -15.48 37.79
N VAL A 8 0.26 -16.00 37.84
CA VAL A 8 -0.64 -16.02 36.66
C VAL A 8 -0.99 -14.63 36.21
N VAL A 9 -1.32 -13.71 37.12
CA VAL A 9 -1.64 -12.32 36.81
C VAL A 9 -0.45 -11.62 36.17
N LEU A 10 0.76 -11.81 36.72
CA LEU A 10 1.98 -11.22 36.14
C LEU A 10 2.27 -11.78 34.75
N ALA A 11 2.09 -13.09 34.55
CA ALA A 11 2.28 -13.70 33.23
C ALA A 11 1.31 -13.15 32.21
N VAL A 12 0.04 -12.95 32.57
CA VAL A 12 -0.98 -12.36 31.72
C VAL A 12 -0.63 -10.90 31.37
N LEU A 13 -0.20 -10.12 32.36
CA LEU A 13 0.19 -8.73 32.16
C LEU A 13 1.41 -8.62 31.23
N CYS A 14 2.41 -9.46 31.42
CA CYS A 14 3.58 -9.50 30.54
C CYS A 14 3.20 -9.91 29.13
N PHE A 15 2.32 -10.88 28.97
CA PHE A 15 1.84 -11.34 27.67
C PHE A 15 1.09 -10.23 26.94
N LEU A 16 0.17 -9.54 27.62
CA LEU A 16 -0.57 -8.43 27.05
C LEU A 16 0.33 -7.26 26.69
N SER A 17 1.36 -6.99 27.50
CA SER A 17 2.31 -5.91 27.27
C SER A 17 3.18 -6.16 26.04
N VAL A 18 3.54 -7.40 25.77
CA VAL A 18 4.38 -7.79 24.62
C VAL A 18 3.56 -7.87 23.32
N ASP A 19 2.30 -8.25 23.40
CA ASP A 19 1.45 -8.47 22.24
C ASP A 19 1.07 -7.18 21.49
N GLY A 20 1.02 -6.04 22.17
CA GLY A 20 0.61 -4.77 21.55
C GLY A 20 1.49 -4.37 20.34
N PRO A 21 2.82 -4.21 20.49
CA PRO A 21 3.71 -3.88 19.38
C PRO A 21 3.76 -4.98 18.31
N LEU A 22 3.77 -6.24 18.72
CA LEU A 22 3.81 -7.38 17.80
C LEU A 22 2.52 -7.49 16.98
N ASN A 23 1.37 -7.17 17.56
CA ASN A 23 0.10 -7.18 16.85
C ASN A 23 0.06 -6.12 15.75
N PHE A 24 0.58 -4.93 15.99
CA PHE A 24 0.67 -3.89 14.99
C PHE A 24 1.50 -4.36 13.79
N GLU A 25 2.68 -4.93 14.05
CA GLU A 25 3.57 -5.40 12.98
C GLU A 25 2.95 -6.55 12.19
N ARG A 26 2.26 -7.49 12.85
CA ARG A 26 1.57 -8.59 12.19
C ARG A 26 0.44 -8.10 11.30
N GLU A 27 -0.40 -7.21 11.83
CA GLU A 27 -1.50 -6.62 11.05
C GLU A 27 -0.98 -5.82 9.87
N ARG A 28 0.07 -5.04 10.10
CA ARG A 28 0.73 -4.29 9.05
C ARG A 28 1.25 -5.22 7.95
N GLU A 29 1.97 -6.27 8.31
CA GLU A 29 2.51 -7.23 7.35
C GLU A 29 1.41 -7.92 6.54
N GLN A 30 0.35 -8.35 7.21
CA GLN A 30 -0.78 -9.00 6.54
C GLN A 30 -1.47 -8.05 5.57
N ARG A 31 -1.72 -6.83 5.99
CA ARG A 31 -2.32 -5.81 5.13
C ARG A 31 -1.42 -5.45 3.96
N GLU A 32 -0.11 -5.33 4.21
CA GLU A 32 0.86 -5.05 3.15
C GLU A 32 0.91 -6.15 2.09
N LYS A 33 0.81 -7.40 2.48
CA LYS A 33 0.75 -8.52 1.53
C LYS A 33 -0.47 -8.42 0.62
N VAL A 34 -1.64 -8.14 1.19
CA VAL A 34 -2.88 -8.01 0.43
C VAL A 34 -2.82 -6.77 -0.48
N VAL A 35 -2.33 -5.65 0.04
CA VAL A 35 -2.18 -4.40 -0.70
C VAL A 35 -1.19 -4.55 -1.86
N LYS A 36 -0.05 -5.18 -1.62
CA LYS A 36 0.96 -5.43 -2.66
C LYS A 36 0.42 -6.32 -3.78
N ALA A 37 -0.34 -7.35 -3.42
CA ALA A 37 -0.98 -8.21 -4.41
C ALA A 37 -1.96 -7.42 -5.28
N GLN A 38 -2.70 -6.49 -4.67
CA GLN A 38 -3.63 -5.63 -5.38
C GLN A 38 -2.88 -4.62 -6.28
N LEU A 39 -1.78 -4.05 -5.80
CA LEU A 39 -0.92 -3.17 -6.60
C LEU A 39 -0.38 -3.92 -7.81
N ASP A 40 0.04 -5.17 -7.65
CA ASP A 40 0.55 -6.00 -8.75
C ASP A 40 -0.53 -6.21 -9.81
N LYS A 41 -1.78 -6.39 -9.42
CA LYS A 41 -2.90 -6.49 -10.36
C LYS A 41 -3.08 -5.20 -11.16
N ILE A 42 -3.00 -4.06 -10.49
CA ILE A 42 -3.13 -2.75 -11.14
C ILE A 42 -1.98 -2.53 -12.12
N VAL A 43 -0.75 -2.81 -11.70
CA VAL A 43 0.44 -2.70 -12.54
C VAL A 43 0.33 -3.64 -13.75
N GLY A 44 -0.13 -4.88 -13.53
CA GLY A 44 -0.35 -5.85 -14.60
C GLY A 44 -1.36 -5.36 -15.64
N ALA A 45 -2.46 -4.77 -15.17
CA ALA A 45 -3.47 -4.17 -16.05
C ALA A 45 -2.89 -3.01 -16.86
N GLU A 46 -2.08 -2.17 -16.24
CA GLU A 46 -1.41 -1.04 -16.88
C GLU A 46 -0.39 -1.52 -17.94
N GLN A 47 0.34 -2.58 -17.65
CA GLN A 47 1.28 -3.17 -18.60
C GLN A 47 0.56 -3.69 -19.84
N ARG A 48 -0.60 -4.33 -19.67
CA ARG A 48 -1.44 -4.76 -20.79
C ARG A 48 -1.97 -3.57 -21.58
N TYR A 49 -2.38 -2.52 -20.90
CA TYR A 49 -2.83 -1.29 -21.54
C TYR A 49 -1.70 -0.69 -22.38
N ARG A 50 -0.49 -0.61 -21.83
CA ARG A 50 0.68 -0.12 -22.54
C ARG A 50 0.99 -0.94 -23.79
N GLN A 51 0.87 -2.27 -23.72
CA GLN A 51 1.05 -3.15 -24.86
C GLN A 51 0.08 -2.83 -26.00
N GLN A 52 -1.16 -2.46 -25.66
CA GLN A 52 -2.20 -2.13 -26.63
C GLN A 52 -2.11 -0.70 -27.13
N LYS A 53 -1.78 0.24 -26.27
CA LYS A 53 -1.89 1.70 -26.54
C LYS A 53 -0.54 2.39 -26.61
N GLY A 54 0.55 1.77 -26.21
CA GLY A 54 1.89 2.35 -26.20
C GLY A 54 2.21 3.23 -25.00
N VAL A 55 1.23 3.56 -24.17
CA VAL A 55 1.38 4.39 -22.98
C VAL A 55 0.58 3.81 -21.82
N TYR A 56 0.91 4.23 -20.60
CA TYR A 56 0.09 3.92 -19.42
C TYR A 56 -1.06 4.93 -19.31
N THR A 57 -2.09 4.58 -18.55
CA THR A 57 -3.19 5.49 -18.25
C THR A 57 -3.22 5.83 -16.76
N GLY A 58 -3.46 7.08 -16.43
CA GLY A 58 -3.67 7.54 -15.07
C GLY A 58 -5.11 7.39 -14.57
N SER A 59 -5.95 6.67 -15.30
CA SER A 59 -7.38 6.54 -14.99
C SER A 59 -7.78 5.08 -14.81
N PHE A 60 -8.33 4.78 -13.65
CA PHE A 60 -8.93 3.46 -13.39
C PHE A 60 -10.15 3.21 -14.27
N ASP A 61 -10.91 4.25 -14.58
CA ASP A 61 -12.09 4.14 -15.42
C ASP A 61 -11.73 3.65 -16.83
N VAL A 62 -10.60 4.11 -17.37
CA VAL A 62 -10.08 3.66 -18.66
C VAL A 62 -9.69 2.18 -18.61
N LEU A 63 -9.01 1.75 -17.55
CA LEU A 63 -8.64 0.34 -17.37
C LEU A 63 -9.87 -0.56 -17.25
N THR A 64 -10.86 -0.11 -16.50
CA THR A 64 -12.12 -0.83 -16.32
C THR A 64 -12.89 -0.93 -17.63
N ALA A 65 -12.99 0.17 -18.37
CA ALA A 65 -13.66 0.22 -19.67
C ALA A 65 -12.97 -0.68 -20.70
N ALA A 66 -11.66 -0.81 -20.62
CA ALA A 66 -10.88 -1.70 -21.50
C ALA A 66 -10.98 -3.17 -21.12
N GLY A 67 -11.63 -3.49 -19.98
CA GLY A 67 -11.75 -4.87 -19.50
C GLY A 67 -10.47 -5.45 -18.89
N LEU A 68 -9.50 -4.60 -18.57
CA LEU A 68 -8.20 -5.00 -18.03
C LEU A 68 -8.19 -5.08 -16.50
N LEU A 69 -9.10 -4.37 -15.85
CA LEU A 69 -9.18 -4.29 -14.40
C LEU A 69 -10.65 -4.27 -13.97
N ASP A 70 -10.97 -5.01 -12.92
CA ASP A 70 -12.32 -4.97 -12.34
C ASP A 70 -12.54 -3.66 -11.60
N LYS A 71 -13.77 -3.17 -11.63
CA LYS A 71 -14.14 -1.90 -10.99
C LYS A 71 -13.82 -1.90 -9.49
N ALA A 72 -13.94 -3.03 -8.83
CA ALA A 72 -13.65 -3.15 -7.40
C ALA A 72 -12.15 -3.16 -7.09
N ASP A 73 -11.31 -3.48 -8.06
CA ASP A 73 -9.86 -3.62 -7.84
C ASP A 73 -9.14 -2.28 -7.68
N ARG A 74 -9.79 -1.18 -7.97
CA ARG A 74 -9.23 0.15 -7.76
C ARG A 74 -9.20 0.58 -6.29
N TYR A 75 -9.99 -0.10 -5.45
CA TYR A 75 -10.14 0.29 -4.04
C TYR A 75 -9.10 -0.41 -3.17
N VAL A 76 -8.57 0.33 -2.22
CA VAL A 76 -7.55 -0.17 -1.29
C VAL A 76 -8.22 -1.10 -0.28
N PRO A 77 -7.71 -2.32 -0.08
CA PRO A 77 -8.18 -3.17 1.01
C PRO A 77 -7.98 -2.48 2.36
N TYR A 78 -8.89 -2.70 3.29
CA TYR A 78 -8.87 -2.12 4.64
C TYR A 78 -9.07 -0.60 4.68
N SER A 79 -9.39 0.02 3.56
CA SER A 79 -9.78 1.44 3.51
C SER A 79 -11.28 1.53 3.25
N GLU A 80 -11.92 2.54 3.76
CA GLU A 80 -13.37 2.72 3.61
C GLU A 80 -13.73 3.26 2.22
N GLY A 81 -13.40 2.50 1.17
CA GLY A 81 -13.73 2.87 -0.21
C GLY A 81 -12.76 3.85 -0.85
N GLN A 82 -11.56 4.00 -0.29
CA GLN A 82 -10.51 4.83 -0.91
C GLN A 82 -9.81 4.08 -2.03
N SER A 83 -9.51 4.77 -3.12
CA SER A 83 -8.81 4.16 -4.26
C SER A 83 -7.31 4.35 -4.14
N PHE A 84 -6.55 3.46 -4.84
CA PHE A 84 -5.11 3.63 -4.98
C PHE A 84 -4.79 4.91 -5.73
N GLU A 85 -3.61 5.47 -5.46
CA GLU A 85 -3.08 6.58 -6.22
C GLU A 85 -2.49 6.03 -7.52
N LEU A 86 -2.86 6.63 -8.64
CA LEU A 86 -2.41 6.21 -9.97
C LEU A 86 -2.05 7.44 -10.78
N GLU A 87 -0.82 7.46 -11.29
CA GLU A 87 -0.32 8.55 -12.11
C GLU A 87 0.45 7.97 -13.29
N ALA A 88 0.12 8.46 -14.48
CA ALA A 88 0.84 8.10 -15.69
C ALA A 88 1.42 9.37 -16.30
N THR A 89 2.72 9.35 -16.57
CA THR A 89 3.44 10.46 -17.18
C THR A 89 4.31 9.95 -18.30
N THR A 90 4.87 10.88 -19.07
CA THR A 90 5.86 10.56 -20.08
C THR A 90 7.09 11.43 -19.85
N GLU A 91 8.27 10.81 -19.92
CA GLU A 91 9.53 11.53 -19.87
C GLU A 91 10.24 11.44 -21.20
N VAL A 92 10.98 12.48 -21.54
CA VAL A 92 11.82 12.48 -22.71
C VAL A 92 13.20 11.98 -22.31
N GLY A 93 13.60 10.83 -22.84
CA GLY A 93 14.90 10.25 -22.59
C GLY A 93 16.03 11.02 -23.28
N LYS A 94 17.29 10.66 -22.98
CA LYS A 94 18.48 11.29 -23.54
C LYS A 94 18.55 11.20 -25.07
N SER A 95 17.91 10.20 -25.65
CA SER A 95 17.85 9.97 -27.10
C SER A 95 16.66 10.70 -27.77
N GLY A 96 15.92 11.52 -27.04
CA GLY A 96 14.73 12.19 -27.55
C GLY A 96 13.49 11.31 -27.60
N ARG A 97 13.58 10.05 -27.17
CA ARG A 97 12.44 9.13 -27.13
C ARG A 97 11.55 9.44 -25.92
N THR A 98 10.26 9.38 -26.15
CA THR A 98 9.27 9.50 -25.08
C THR A 98 9.16 8.16 -24.35
N ILE A 99 9.40 8.18 -23.04
CA ILE A 99 9.33 6.98 -22.18
C ILE A 99 8.10 7.10 -21.32
N PRO A 100 7.09 6.20 -21.47
CA PRO A 100 5.94 6.21 -20.57
C PRO A 100 6.37 5.78 -19.18
N GLN A 101 5.85 6.47 -18.16
CA GLN A 101 6.10 6.15 -16.77
C GLN A 101 4.79 5.97 -16.02
N LEU A 102 4.78 5.03 -15.09
CA LEU A 102 3.64 4.73 -14.24
C LEU A 102 4.06 4.79 -12.78
N THR A 103 3.27 5.47 -11.98
CA THR A 103 3.42 5.45 -10.52
C THR A 103 2.08 5.04 -9.90
N CYS A 104 2.09 4.02 -9.09
CA CYS A 104 0.92 3.55 -8.37
C CYS A 104 1.29 3.31 -6.92
N GLY A 105 0.45 3.77 -6.00
CA GLY A 105 0.78 3.63 -4.60
C GLY A 105 -0.41 3.82 -3.68
N VAL A 106 -0.15 3.59 -2.41
CA VAL A 106 -1.10 3.77 -1.33
C VAL A 106 -0.37 4.21 -0.08
N ARG A 107 -0.90 5.23 0.58
CA ARG A 107 -0.29 5.79 1.80
C ARG A 107 -0.58 4.91 3.01
N TYR A 108 0.33 4.94 3.98
CA TYR A 108 0.15 4.23 5.25
C TYR A 108 -1.18 4.56 5.91
N ALA A 109 -1.55 5.85 5.94
CA ALA A 109 -2.79 6.30 6.57
C ALA A 109 -4.05 5.71 5.92
N VAL A 110 -3.96 5.24 4.68
CA VAL A 110 -5.09 4.67 3.95
C VAL A 110 -5.29 3.20 4.32
N TYR A 111 -4.28 2.36 4.16
CA TYR A 111 -4.46 0.92 4.38
C TYR A 111 -4.23 0.48 5.83
N LEU A 112 -3.67 1.34 6.65
CA LEU A 112 -3.46 1.06 8.07
C LEU A 112 -4.54 1.70 8.97
N GLN A 113 -5.67 2.07 8.39
CA GLN A 113 -6.80 2.61 9.15
C GLN A 113 -7.25 1.61 10.22
N GLY A 114 -7.61 2.13 11.40
CA GLY A 114 -8.05 1.31 12.52
C GLY A 114 -6.92 0.73 13.37
N LEU A 115 -5.68 0.86 12.93
CA LEU A 115 -4.51 0.50 13.73
C LEU A 115 -4.05 1.71 14.55
N ASP A 116 -3.03 1.52 15.40
CA ASP A 116 -2.49 2.57 16.26
C ASP A 116 -2.08 3.80 15.42
N GLU A 117 -2.81 4.89 15.57
CA GLU A 117 -2.59 6.12 14.81
C GLU A 117 -1.20 6.73 15.06
N ASP A 118 -0.71 6.64 16.29
CA ASP A 118 0.62 7.16 16.63
C ASP A 118 1.71 6.47 15.85
N LYS A 119 1.62 5.14 15.73
CA LYS A 119 2.59 4.36 14.96
C LYS A 119 2.48 4.62 13.46
N VAL A 120 1.26 4.78 12.95
CA VAL A 120 1.04 5.14 11.54
C VAL A 120 1.63 6.52 11.25
N ASN A 121 1.41 7.48 12.14
CA ASN A 121 1.97 8.83 12.02
C ASN A 121 3.49 8.83 12.09
N GLU A 122 4.09 8.00 12.94
CA GLU A 122 5.55 7.82 13.01
C GLU A 122 6.12 7.29 11.69
N LEU A 123 5.48 6.30 11.10
CA LEU A 123 5.89 5.75 9.81
C LEU A 123 5.84 6.81 8.72
N SER A 124 4.76 7.58 8.67
CA SER A 124 4.57 8.63 7.69
C SER A 124 5.59 9.76 7.87
N ALA A 125 5.82 10.17 9.12
CA ALA A 125 6.80 11.22 9.45
C ALA A 125 8.23 10.76 9.12
N HIS A 126 8.56 9.52 9.41
CA HIS A 126 9.87 8.95 9.09
C HIS A 126 10.11 8.93 7.58
N ALA A 127 9.13 8.49 6.81
CA ALA A 127 9.22 8.49 5.34
C ALA A 127 9.39 9.91 4.80
N ALA A 128 8.62 10.88 5.33
CA ALA A 128 8.72 12.27 4.92
C ALA A 128 10.11 12.84 5.24
N ALA A 129 10.67 12.53 6.43
CA ALA A 129 12.02 12.95 6.81
C ALA A 129 13.10 12.38 5.89
N MET A 130 12.89 11.18 5.36
CA MET A 130 13.80 10.52 4.43
C MET A 130 13.59 10.94 2.98
N GLY A 131 12.60 11.79 2.70
CA GLY A 131 12.24 12.17 1.33
C GLY A 131 11.57 11.05 0.55
N SER A 132 11.02 10.05 1.24
CA SER A 132 10.39 8.88 0.63
C SER A 132 8.87 9.01 0.66
N TYR A 133 8.21 8.27 -0.23
CA TYR A 133 6.76 8.19 -0.25
C TYR A 133 6.25 7.56 1.06
N PRO A 134 5.28 8.18 1.74
CA PRO A 134 4.77 7.66 3.01
C PRO A 134 3.77 6.52 2.81
N GLY A 135 4.23 5.40 2.31
CA GLY A 135 3.42 4.24 2.02
C GLY A 135 4.13 3.25 1.12
N ILE A 136 3.35 2.49 0.37
CA ILE A 136 3.84 1.54 -0.62
C ILE A 136 3.65 2.18 -2.00
N GLN A 137 4.72 2.24 -2.78
CA GLN A 137 4.68 2.83 -4.12
C GLN A 137 5.44 1.95 -5.10
N VAL A 138 4.86 1.76 -6.28
CA VAL A 138 5.48 1.03 -7.39
C VAL A 138 5.62 1.99 -8.55
N THR A 139 6.82 2.03 -9.14
CA THR A 139 7.12 2.85 -10.31
C THR A 139 7.59 1.93 -11.43
N GLU A 140 6.96 2.06 -12.57
CA GLU A 140 7.29 1.32 -13.79
C GLU A 140 7.61 2.30 -14.91
N GLY A 141 8.45 1.92 -15.85
CA GLY A 141 8.67 2.73 -17.04
C GLY A 141 10.11 2.92 -17.47
N LYS A 142 11.02 2.24 -16.83
CA LYS A 142 12.42 2.23 -17.31
C LYS A 142 12.75 0.93 -18.00
#